data_ac685aa9312e84edc50a46efd5bd94e6
#
_entry.id   ac685aa9312e84edc50a46efd5bd94e6
#
_cell.length_a   1.000
_cell.length_b   1.000
_cell.length_c   1.000
_cell.angle_alpha   90.00
_cell.angle_beta   90.00
_cell.angle_gamma   90.00
#
_symmetry.space_group_name_H-M   'P 1'
#
loop_
_entity.id
_entity.type
_entity.pdbx_description
1 polymer ?
#
loop_
_entity_poly.entity_id
_entity_poly.type
_entity_poly.pdbx_seq_one_letter_code
_entity_poly.pdbx_strand_id
1 'polypeptide(L)'
;DSNGGVARPDREVAWKMAKEIARFFYVGIRFALAAIVVVLITLFLNLVWQNHHPLMAYVKPYTPFTVTDLAVESYFEGRKLRECGRIADSEIGYYKSKGRMHETTLTYINDNSPKSSFPKGVMNIGGIRWDKPVGVVVEEVGFTISHDCEGELVSSVFWFEVS
;
A
#
# COMPACT_ATOMS: atom_id res chain seq x y z
N ASP A 1 -61.17 43.64 -13.83
CA ASP A 1 -59.71 43.80 -14.06
C ASP A 1 -59.04 43.84 -12.71
N SER A 2 -58.61 42.64 -12.28
CA SER A 2 -57.80 42.48 -11.09
C SER A 2 -56.30 42.37 -11.52
N ASN A 3 -55.63 43.51 -11.58
CA ASN A 3 -54.18 43.58 -11.69
C ASN A 3 -53.52 43.05 -10.41
N GLY A 4 -53.18 41.76 -10.40
CA GLY A 4 -52.34 41.16 -9.39
C GLY A 4 -50.91 41.69 -9.50
N GLY A 5 -50.64 42.81 -8.83
CA GLY A 5 -49.28 43.34 -8.71
C GLY A 5 -48.42 42.39 -7.94
N VAL A 6 -47.50 41.68 -8.64
CA VAL A 6 -46.42 40.92 -8.00
C VAL A 6 -45.57 41.92 -7.24
N ALA A 7 -45.65 41.85 -5.91
CA ALA A 7 -44.83 42.67 -5.02
C ALA A 7 -43.36 42.38 -5.31
N ARG A 8 -42.60 43.36 -5.82
CA ARG A 8 -41.17 43.24 -5.98
C ARG A 8 -40.55 43.10 -4.59
N PRO A 9 -39.74 42.05 -4.34
CA PRO A 9 -39.09 41.92 -3.06
C PRO A 9 -38.24 43.17 -2.79
N ASP A 10 -38.39 43.68 -1.57
CA ASP A 10 -37.70 44.88 -1.12
C ASP A 10 -36.19 44.66 -1.33
N ARG A 11 -35.54 45.55 -2.09
CA ARG A 11 -34.11 45.44 -2.46
C ARG A 11 -33.22 45.27 -1.23
N GLU A 12 -33.62 45.82 -0.11
CA GLU A 12 -32.91 45.76 1.16
C GLU A 12 -32.96 44.36 1.77
N VAL A 13 -34.09 43.66 1.69
CA VAL A 13 -34.26 42.28 2.15
C VAL A 13 -33.43 41.32 1.29
N ALA A 14 -33.51 41.48 -0.02
CA ALA A 14 -32.72 40.65 -0.95
C ALA A 14 -31.20 40.80 -0.73
N TRP A 15 -30.72 42.03 -0.47
CA TRP A 15 -29.30 42.29 -0.18
C TRP A 15 -28.85 41.71 1.16
N LYS A 16 -29.67 41.79 2.21
CA LYS A 16 -29.38 41.15 3.51
C LYS A 16 -29.30 39.65 3.39
N MET A 17 -30.25 39.01 2.69
CA MET A 17 -30.22 37.57 2.44
C MET A 17 -28.98 37.13 1.64
N ALA A 18 -28.62 37.87 0.59
CA ALA A 18 -27.41 37.56 -0.21
C ALA A 18 -26.13 37.65 0.62
N LYS A 19 -26.03 38.61 1.53
CA LYS A 19 -24.89 38.78 2.45
C LYS A 19 -24.78 37.64 3.47
N GLU A 20 -25.89 37.17 4.02
CA GLU A 20 -25.93 36.03 4.93
C GLU A 20 -25.57 34.73 4.20
N ILE A 21 -26.11 34.50 3.01
CA ILE A 21 -25.74 33.33 2.18
C ILE A 21 -24.24 33.34 1.87
N ALA A 22 -23.69 34.47 1.44
CA ALA A 22 -22.25 34.60 1.16
C ALA A 22 -21.39 34.31 2.40
N ARG A 23 -21.85 34.74 3.58
CA ARG A 23 -21.19 34.46 4.87
C ARG A 23 -21.18 32.95 5.18
N PHE A 24 -22.32 32.27 4.99
CA PHE A 24 -22.42 30.83 5.18
C PHE A 24 -21.51 30.08 4.23
N PHE A 25 -21.46 30.44 2.95
CA PHE A 25 -20.56 29.85 1.99
C PHE A 25 -19.07 30.05 2.36
N TYR A 26 -18.70 31.24 2.78
CA TYR A 26 -17.34 31.55 3.21
C TYR A 26 -16.90 30.73 4.43
N VAL A 27 -17.79 30.58 5.42
CA VAL A 27 -17.54 29.77 6.60
C VAL A 27 -17.43 28.29 6.21
N GLY A 28 -18.35 27.80 5.36
CA GLY A 28 -18.31 26.42 4.86
C GLY A 28 -17.00 26.08 4.11
N ILE A 29 -16.54 26.98 3.24
CA ILE A 29 -15.27 26.81 2.51
C ILE A 29 -14.08 26.76 3.48
N ARG A 30 -14.06 27.60 4.50
CA ARG A 30 -12.98 27.58 5.52
C ARG A 30 -12.95 26.26 6.28
N PHE A 31 -14.09 25.71 6.69
CA PHE A 31 -14.16 24.41 7.34
C PHE A 31 -13.73 23.28 6.42
N ALA A 32 -14.14 23.31 5.15
CA ALA A 32 -13.70 22.32 4.16
C ALA A 32 -12.19 22.35 3.94
N LEU A 33 -11.59 23.54 3.80
CA LEU A 33 -10.15 23.70 3.68
C LEU A 33 -9.40 23.21 4.92
N ALA A 34 -9.89 23.54 6.12
CA ALA A 34 -9.29 23.07 7.37
C ALA A 34 -9.35 21.52 7.46
N ALA A 35 -10.45 20.90 7.08
CA ALA A 35 -10.58 19.45 7.06
C ALA A 35 -9.60 18.81 6.07
N ILE A 36 -9.44 19.36 4.87
CA ILE A 36 -8.47 18.89 3.88
C ILE A 36 -7.04 18.98 4.43
N VAL A 37 -6.67 20.09 5.08
CA VAL A 37 -5.33 20.25 5.68
C VAL A 37 -5.10 19.21 6.77
N VAL A 38 -6.07 18.94 7.64
CA VAL A 38 -5.96 17.90 8.68
C VAL A 38 -5.75 16.53 8.06
N VAL A 39 -6.50 16.18 7.02
CA VAL A 39 -6.35 14.90 6.31
C VAL A 39 -4.94 14.78 5.70
N LEU A 40 -4.46 15.83 5.03
CA LEU A 40 -3.11 15.83 4.43
C LEU A 40 -2.02 15.69 5.48
N ILE A 41 -2.13 16.38 6.63
CA ILE A 41 -1.18 16.24 7.74
C ILE A 41 -1.20 14.82 8.28
N THR A 42 -2.37 14.22 8.47
CA THR A 42 -2.50 12.85 8.99
C THR A 42 -1.86 11.84 8.02
N LEU A 43 -2.11 11.98 6.72
CA LEU A 43 -1.49 11.13 5.70
C LEU A 43 0.03 11.30 5.67
N PHE A 44 0.51 12.53 5.77
CA PHE A 44 1.95 12.81 5.82
C PHE A 44 2.61 12.21 7.06
N LEU A 45 2.01 12.37 8.24
CA LEU A 45 2.52 11.78 9.48
C LEU A 45 2.52 10.26 9.42
N ASN A 46 1.50 9.64 8.83
CA ASN A 46 1.47 8.20 8.64
C ASN A 46 2.60 7.73 7.69
N LEU A 47 2.82 8.44 6.58
CA LEU A 47 3.92 8.14 5.66
C LEU A 47 5.29 8.27 6.34
N VAL A 48 5.50 9.32 7.11
CA VAL A 48 6.73 9.52 7.89
C VAL A 48 6.91 8.42 8.92
N TRP A 49 5.84 8.04 9.62
CA TRP A 49 5.87 6.96 10.60
C TRP A 49 6.26 5.62 9.95
N GLN A 50 5.63 5.26 8.83
CA GLN A 50 5.96 4.03 8.10
C GLN A 50 7.41 4.00 7.60
N ASN A 51 7.94 5.14 7.14
CA ASN A 51 9.34 5.25 6.70
C ASN A 51 10.34 5.19 7.86
N HIS A 52 10.00 5.71 9.03
CA HIS A 52 10.88 5.68 10.21
C HIS A 52 10.79 4.37 11.00
N HIS A 53 9.71 3.61 10.83
CA HIS A 53 9.52 2.33 11.53
C HIS A 53 9.24 1.17 10.55
N PRO A 54 10.10 0.95 9.54
CA PRO A 54 9.92 -0.16 8.63
C PRO A 54 10.01 -1.49 9.38
N LEU A 55 9.23 -2.47 8.94
CA LEU A 55 9.29 -3.83 9.49
C LEU A 55 10.61 -4.51 9.15
N MET A 56 11.05 -4.34 7.90
CA MET A 56 12.28 -4.94 7.36
C MET A 56 13.26 -3.84 6.97
N ALA A 57 14.52 -3.99 7.37
CA ALA A 57 15.59 -3.11 6.91
C ALA A 57 15.97 -3.41 5.46
N TYR A 58 16.02 -4.70 5.13
CA TYR A 58 16.27 -5.19 3.78
C TYR A 58 15.76 -6.62 3.62
N VAL A 59 15.51 -6.99 2.38
CA VAL A 59 15.41 -8.37 1.90
C VAL A 59 16.26 -8.42 0.63
N LYS A 60 17.11 -9.42 0.51
CA LYS A 60 17.97 -9.59 -0.67
C LYS A 60 18.15 -11.07 -1.01
N PRO A 61 18.28 -11.39 -2.30
CA PRO A 61 18.71 -12.73 -2.69
C PRO A 61 20.19 -12.94 -2.29
N TYR A 62 20.51 -14.13 -1.78
CA TYR A 62 21.89 -14.53 -1.53
C TYR A 62 22.39 -15.61 -2.50
N THR A 63 21.49 -16.11 -3.35
CA THR A 63 21.83 -16.95 -4.50
C THR A 63 21.36 -16.27 -5.80
N PRO A 64 22.02 -16.54 -6.93
CA PRO A 64 21.50 -16.13 -8.23
C PRO A 64 20.11 -16.70 -8.48
N PHE A 65 19.31 -16.02 -9.30
CA PHE A 65 18.03 -16.55 -9.74
C PHE A 65 18.23 -17.73 -10.68
N THR A 66 17.56 -18.83 -10.39
CA THR A 66 17.47 -20.00 -11.28
C THR A 66 16.18 -19.91 -12.06
N VAL A 67 16.28 -19.73 -13.37
CA VAL A 67 15.11 -19.64 -14.26
C VAL A 67 14.92 -20.95 -14.98
N THR A 68 13.78 -21.59 -14.78
CA THR A 68 13.34 -22.79 -15.49
C THR A 68 12.20 -22.46 -16.44
N ASP A 69 11.73 -23.45 -17.20
CA ASP A 69 10.56 -23.24 -18.08
C ASP A 69 9.28 -22.89 -17.31
N LEU A 70 9.14 -23.37 -16.09
CA LEU A 70 7.92 -23.28 -15.29
C LEU A 70 8.03 -22.35 -14.08
N ALA A 71 9.24 -21.95 -13.70
CA ALA A 71 9.42 -21.19 -12.46
C ALA A 71 10.68 -20.32 -12.47
N VAL A 72 10.69 -19.35 -11.55
CA VAL A 72 11.89 -18.62 -11.12
C VAL A 72 12.12 -18.95 -9.64
N GLU A 73 13.34 -19.23 -9.26
CA GLU A 73 13.70 -19.63 -7.90
C GLU A 73 14.91 -18.85 -7.39
N SER A 74 14.92 -18.50 -6.12
CA SER A 74 16.09 -17.97 -5.43
C SER A 74 15.95 -18.13 -3.92
N TYR A 75 17.07 -17.98 -3.19
CA TYR A 75 17.10 -18.01 -1.74
C TYR A 75 17.33 -16.61 -1.19
N PHE A 76 16.64 -16.26 -0.11
CA PHE A 76 16.60 -14.92 0.43
C PHE A 76 17.04 -14.86 1.88
N GLU A 77 17.74 -13.79 2.21
CA GLU A 77 17.96 -13.35 3.57
C GLU A 77 17.34 -11.97 3.79
N GLY A 78 17.03 -11.67 5.03
CA GLY A 78 16.46 -10.37 5.41
C GLY A 78 16.89 -9.96 6.81
N ARG A 79 16.67 -8.70 7.12
CA ARG A 79 16.83 -8.18 8.48
C ARG A 79 15.54 -7.56 8.96
N LYS A 80 14.96 -8.19 9.96
CA LYS A 80 13.74 -7.73 10.62
C LYS A 80 14.07 -6.74 11.73
N LEU A 81 13.38 -5.63 11.77
CA LEU A 81 13.61 -4.53 12.74
C LEU A 81 12.66 -4.56 13.91
N ARG A 82 11.47 -5.15 13.74
CA ARG A 82 10.39 -5.20 14.75
C ARG A 82 9.97 -6.63 15.01
N GLU A 83 9.59 -6.91 16.25
CA GLU A 83 8.95 -8.19 16.59
C GLU A 83 7.47 -8.10 16.25
N CYS A 84 7.06 -8.84 15.23
CA CYS A 84 5.69 -8.92 14.76
C CYS A 84 5.39 -10.36 14.37
N GLY A 85 4.16 -10.79 14.61
CA GLY A 85 3.68 -12.09 14.16
C GLY A 85 3.57 -12.13 12.64
N ARG A 86 3.95 -13.24 12.00
CA ARG A 86 3.66 -13.45 10.59
C ARG A 86 2.22 -13.91 10.43
N ILE A 87 1.53 -13.39 9.43
CA ILE A 87 0.22 -13.87 9.04
C ILE A 87 0.44 -15.01 8.04
N ALA A 88 0.01 -16.21 8.42
CA ALA A 88 0.09 -17.37 7.54
C ALA A 88 -0.76 -17.13 6.27
N ASP A 89 -0.30 -17.66 5.15
CA ASP A 89 -0.97 -17.62 3.85
C ASP A 89 -1.26 -16.20 3.31
N SER A 90 -0.52 -15.20 3.81
CA SER A 90 -0.65 -13.81 3.36
C SER A 90 0.36 -13.44 2.27
N GLU A 91 1.22 -14.37 1.88
CA GLU A 91 2.21 -14.12 0.86
C GLU A 91 1.63 -14.26 -0.53
N ILE A 92 1.81 -13.23 -1.31
CA ILE A 92 1.44 -13.19 -2.73
C ILE A 92 2.70 -13.00 -3.54
N GLY A 93 2.89 -13.88 -4.52
CA GLY A 93 3.98 -13.77 -5.49
C GLY A 93 3.57 -12.94 -6.70
N TYR A 94 4.52 -12.24 -7.27
CA TYR A 94 4.35 -11.48 -8.49
C TYR A 94 5.53 -11.71 -9.43
N TYR A 95 5.29 -11.67 -10.72
CA TYR A 95 6.35 -11.53 -11.72
C TYR A 95 5.97 -10.46 -12.75
N LYS A 96 6.99 -9.84 -13.34
CA LYS A 96 6.84 -8.87 -14.41
C LYS A 96 7.37 -9.44 -15.71
N SER A 97 6.58 -9.34 -16.75
CA SER A 97 6.93 -9.76 -18.10
C SER A 97 6.39 -8.75 -19.11
N LYS A 98 7.24 -8.30 -20.04
CA LYS A 98 6.91 -7.27 -21.05
C LYS A 98 6.28 -6.01 -20.42
N GLY A 99 6.82 -5.58 -19.29
CA GLY A 99 6.36 -4.42 -18.54
C GLY A 99 5.00 -4.59 -17.84
N ARG A 100 4.40 -5.79 -17.82
CA ARG A 100 3.13 -6.09 -17.13
C ARG A 100 3.37 -6.94 -15.90
N MET A 101 2.68 -6.59 -14.82
CA MET A 101 2.69 -7.33 -13.57
C MET A 101 1.64 -8.45 -13.61
N HIS A 102 2.03 -9.63 -13.14
CA HIS A 102 1.19 -10.80 -13.00
C HIS A 102 1.30 -11.34 -11.58
N GLU A 103 0.17 -11.65 -10.98
CA GLU A 103 0.11 -12.39 -9.72
C GLU A 103 0.36 -13.87 -9.99
N THR A 104 1.08 -14.53 -9.10
CA THR A 104 1.41 -15.95 -9.21
C THR A 104 1.47 -16.63 -7.86
N THR A 105 1.43 -17.95 -7.89
CA THR A 105 1.64 -18.76 -6.70
C THR A 105 3.09 -18.65 -6.24
N LEU A 106 3.25 -18.41 -4.95
CA LEU A 106 4.53 -18.37 -4.27
C LEU A 106 4.67 -19.65 -3.43
N THR A 107 5.73 -20.39 -3.66
CA THR A 107 5.98 -21.64 -2.94
C THR A 107 7.36 -21.59 -2.27
N TYR A 108 7.44 -22.08 -1.04
CA TYR A 108 8.70 -22.22 -0.34
C TYR A 108 9.40 -23.50 -0.76
N ILE A 109 10.69 -23.39 -1.12
CA ILE A 109 11.53 -24.53 -1.52
C ILE A 109 11.98 -25.27 -0.24
N ASN A 110 11.91 -26.60 -0.25
CA ASN A 110 12.33 -27.48 0.85
C ASN A 110 11.57 -27.33 2.16
N ASP A 111 10.29 -27.02 2.11
CA ASP A 111 9.40 -26.92 3.30
C ASP A 111 9.93 -26.03 4.44
N ASN A 112 10.86 -25.13 4.11
CA ASN A 112 11.41 -24.12 5.02
C ASN A 112 10.48 -22.91 5.16
N SER A 113 9.19 -23.10 4.91
CA SER A 113 8.19 -22.08 5.22
C SER A 113 8.35 -21.67 6.68
N PRO A 114 8.56 -20.40 6.97
CA PRO A 114 8.69 -19.95 8.33
C PRO A 114 7.35 -20.16 9.06
N LYS A 115 7.31 -21.19 9.87
CA LYS A 115 6.10 -21.64 10.61
C LYS A 115 5.69 -20.70 11.73
N SER A 116 6.53 -19.73 12.06
CA SER A 116 6.29 -18.79 13.16
C SER A 116 6.95 -17.44 12.90
N SER A 117 6.67 -16.48 13.76
CA SER A 117 7.31 -15.17 13.70
C SER A 117 8.83 -15.31 13.80
N PHE A 118 9.54 -14.75 12.83
CA PHE A 118 10.99 -14.60 12.95
C PHE A 118 11.32 -13.59 14.05
N PRO A 119 12.31 -13.87 14.90
CA PRO A 119 12.79 -12.91 15.87
C PRO A 119 13.40 -11.68 15.14
N LYS A 120 13.48 -10.58 15.86
CA LYS A 120 14.21 -9.39 15.41
C LYS A 120 15.67 -9.76 15.10
N GLY A 121 16.18 -9.30 13.97
CA GLY A 121 17.56 -9.52 13.55
C GLY A 121 17.68 -10.03 12.13
N VAL A 122 18.87 -10.55 11.81
CA VAL A 122 19.14 -11.19 10.52
C VAL A 122 18.49 -12.57 10.51
N MET A 123 17.80 -12.87 9.42
CA MET A 123 17.09 -14.14 9.26
C MET A 123 17.27 -14.69 7.85
N ASN A 124 17.27 -16.01 7.75
CA ASN A 124 17.15 -16.71 6.48
C ASN A 124 15.67 -16.88 6.16
N ILE A 125 15.22 -16.24 5.10
CA ILE A 125 13.81 -16.33 4.65
C ILE A 125 13.57 -17.68 3.98
N GLY A 126 14.62 -18.29 3.41
CA GLY A 126 14.54 -19.56 2.70
C GLY A 126 14.50 -19.41 1.19
N GLY A 127 14.28 -20.53 0.52
CA GLY A 127 14.10 -20.57 -0.92
C GLY A 127 12.66 -20.23 -1.30
N ILE A 128 12.49 -19.37 -2.27
CA ILE A 128 11.21 -18.93 -2.81
C ILE A 128 11.15 -19.27 -4.29
N ARG A 129 10.01 -19.78 -4.71
CA ARG A 129 9.70 -20.15 -6.08
C ARG A 129 8.45 -19.39 -6.54
N TRP A 130 8.54 -18.75 -7.70
CA TRP A 130 7.44 -18.13 -8.43
C TRP A 130 7.10 -18.97 -9.64
N ASP A 131 5.90 -19.52 -9.68
CA ASP A 131 5.43 -20.27 -10.84
C ASP A 131 5.11 -19.33 -12.01
N LYS A 132 5.42 -19.74 -13.22
CA LYS A 132 5.15 -18.99 -14.44
C LYS A 132 4.73 -19.91 -15.59
N PRO A 133 3.96 -19.40 -16.57
CA PRO A 133 3.67 -20.17 -17.78
C PRO A 133 4.92 -20.46 -18.60
N VAL A 134 4.91 -21.57 -19.33
CA VAL A 134 5.99 -21.95 -20.25
C VAL A 134 6.21 -20.85 -21.30
N GLY A 135 7.47 -20.56 -21.58
CA GLY A 135 7.85 -19.58 -22.61
C GLY A 135 7.74 -18.13 -22.19
N VAL A 136 7.30 -17.84 -20.95
CA VAL A 136 7.27 -16.46 -20.42
C VAL A 136 8.66 -16.07 -19.95
N VAL A 137 9.17 -14.96 -20.48
CA VAL A 137 10.40 -14.30 -19.98
C VAL A 137 10.03 -13.40 -18.82
N VAL A 138 10.67 -13.62 -17.68
CA VAL A 138 10.47 -12.84 -16.46
C VAL A 138 11.60 -11.83 -16.33
N GLU A 139 11.24 -10.57 -16.15
CA GLU A 139 12.14 -9.42 -15.97
C GLU A 139 12.40 -9.16 -14.49
N GLU A 140 11.35 -9.21 -13.71
CA GLU A 140 11.38 -8.96 -12.26
C GLU A 140 10.48 -9.98 -11.56
N VAL A 141 10.83 -10.34 -10.33
CA VAL A 141 9.95 -11.07 -9.40
C VAL A 141 9.76 -10.26 -8.15
N GLY A 142 8.61 -10.45 -7.52
CA GLY A 142 8.30 -9.79 -6.27
C GLY A 142 7.45 -10.66 -5.36
N PHE A 143 7.42 -10.31 -4.10
CA PHE A 143 6.50 -10.92 -3.14
C PHE A 143 6.09 -9.95 -2.05
N THR A 144 4.92 -10.21 -1.49
CA THR A 144 4.38 -9.51 -0.33
C THR A 144 4.51 -10.39 0.89
N ILE A 145 4.93 -9.81 2.00
CA ILE A 145 4.88 -10.44 3.32
C ILE A 145 4.02 -9.56 4.23
N SER A 146 3.04 -10.15 4.89
CA SER A 146 2.19 -9.44 5.85
C SER A 146 2.45 -9.93 7.27
N HIS A 147 2.48 -9.00 8.20
CA HIS A 147 2.72 -9.23 9.61
C HIS A 147 1.67 -8.51 10.46
N ASP A 148 1.33 -9.11 11.58
CA ASP A 148 0.57 -8.46 12.65
C ASP A 148 1.55 -7.87 13.67
N CYS A 149 1.56 -6.55 13.77
CA CYS A 149 2.37 -5.80 14.67
C CYS A 149 1.48 -5.14 15.73
N GLU A 150 1.22 -5.86 16.81
CA GLU A 150 0.36 -5.35 17.91
C GLU A 150 -1.05 -4.98 17.48
N GLY A 151 -1.64 -5.79 16.56
CA GLY A 151 -2.98 -5.55 16.01
C GLY A 151 -3.01 -4.64 14.77
N GLU A 152 -1.85 -4.16 14.33
CA GLU A 152 -1.70 -3.42 13.08
C GLU A 152 -1.16 -4.36 11.97
N LEU A 153 -1.91 -4.45 10.87
CA LEU A 153 -1.47 -5.19 9.69
C LEU A 153 -0.43 -4.39 8.92
N VAL A 154 0.81 -4.89 8.89
CA VAL A 154 1.91 -4.29 8.13
C VAL A 154 2.28 -5.21 6.98
N SER A 155 2.10 -4.75 5.75
CA SER A 155 2.49 -5.47 4.53
C SER A 155 3.69 -4.80 3.89
N SER A 156 4.66 -5.61 3.49
CA SER A 156 5.86 -5.16 2.76
C SER A 156 5.93 -5.86 1.42
N VAL A 157 6.22 -5.11 0.37
CA VAL A 157 6.38 -5.63 -0.99
C VAL A 157 7.83 -5.47 -1.40
N PHE A 158 8.43 -6.53 -1.93
CA PHE A 158 9.82 -6.56 -2.39
C PHE A 158 9.86 -6.92 -3.86
N TRP A 159 10.74 -6.27 -4.61
CA TRP A 159 10.96 -6.50 -6.04
C TRP A 159 12.44 -6.75 -6.32
N PHE A 160 12.72 -7.66 -7.25
CA PHE A 160 14.06 -8.07 -7.61
C PHE A 160 14.17 -8.27 -9.13
N GLU A 161 15.21 -7.75 -9.72
CA GLU A 161 15.53 -8.01 -11.13
C GLU A 161 16.04 -9.45 -11.31
N VAL A 162 15.50 -10.14 -12.31
CA VAL A 162 15.92 -11.48 -12.70
C VAL A 162 16.94 -11.32 -13.82
N SER A 163 18.23 -11.30 -13.47
CA SER A 163 19.36 -11.19 -14.40
C SER A 163 20.05 -12.53 -14.63
#